data_1eb24c22ec165df2fc28d60dd5174f62
#
_entry.id   1eb24c22ec165df2fc28d60dd5174f62
#
_cell.length_a   1.000
_cell.length_b   1.000
_cell.length_c   1.000
_cell.angle_alpha   90.00
_cell.angle_beta   90.00
_cell.angle_gamma   90.00
#
_symmetry.space_group_name_H-M   'P 1'
#
loop_
_entity.id
_entity.type
_entity.pdbx_description
1 polymer ?
#
loop_
_entity_poly.entity_id
_entity_poly.type
_entity_poly.pdbx_seq_one_letter_code
_entity_poly.pdbx_strand_id
1 'polypeptide(L)' 'MINRKKVYIIELKLIEKEEEKGKAIRQIEEREYYKKYMNYEKIYIVGIEIDKVKKKIVNYGYKKVK' A
#
# COMPACT_ATOMS: atom_id res chain seq x y z
N MET A 1 22.14 14.22 -0.32
CA MET A 1 22.08 13.33 0.85
C MET A 1 20.79 12.50 0.80
N ILE A 2 20.93 11.22 1.01
CA ILE A 2 19.77 10.33 1.01
C ILE A 2 19.17 10.28 2.41
N ASN A 3 17.89 10.62 2.52
CA ASN A 3 17.18 10.51 3.79
C ASN A 3 16.61 9.11 3.92
N ARG A 4 17.14 8.34 4.87
CA ARG A 4 16.71 6.96 5.09
C ARG A 4 15.85 6.77 6.33
N LYS A 5 15.24 7.84 6.82
CA LYS A 5 14.42 7.75 8.02
C LYS A 5 13.07 7.10 7.77
N LYS A 6 12.41 7.45 6.68
CA LYS A 6 11.06 6.96 6.40
C LYS A 6 10.91 6.57 4.94
N VAL A 7 10.13 5.55 4.69
CA VAL A 7 9.74 5.17 3.33
C VAL A 7 8.26 4.79 3.34
N TYR A 8 7.54 5.21 2.31
CA TYR A 8 6.14 4.87 2.11
C TYR A 8 6.04 4.06 0.83
N ILE A 9 5.45 2.88 0.94
CA ILE A 9 5.22 2.01 -0.20
C ILE A 9 3.72 2.05 -0.49
N ILE A 10 3.36 2.55 -1.66
CA ILE A 10 1.96 2.79 -2.00
C ILE A 10 1.56 1.89 -3.17
N GLU A 11 0.45 1.19 -3.01
CA GLU A 11 -0.13 0.36 -4.05
C GLU A 11 -1.51 0.90 -4.41
N LEU A 12 -1.69 1.19 -5.69
CA LEU A 12 -3.00 1.60 -6.21
C LEU A 12 -3.61 0.40 -6.92
N LYS A 13 -4.87 0.11 -6.63
CA LYS A 13 -5.55 -1.01 -7.25
C LYS A 13 -6.94 -0.61 -7.71
N LEU A 14 -7.27 -0.96 -8.95
CA LEU A 14 -8.61 -0.79 -9.47
C LEU A 14 -9.46 -1.99 -9.08
N ILE A 15 -10.62 -1.75 -8.51
CA ILE A 15 -11.52 -2.82 -8.09
C ILE A 15 -12.91 -2.58 -8.67
N GLU A 16 -13.69 -3.66 -8.80
CA GLU A 16 -15.06 -3.59 -9.27
C GLU A 16 -16.06 -4.06 -8.21
N LYS A 17 -15.62 -4.87 -7.25
CA LYS A 17 -16.49 -5.50 -6.26
C LYS A 17 -16.07 -5.19 -4.84
N GLU A 18 -17.03 -5.14 -3.94
CA GLU A 18 -16.80 -4.91 -2.51
C GLU A 18 -15.80 -5.88 -1.90
N GLU A 19 -15.89 -7.15 -2.27
CA GLU A 19 -15.00 -8.15 -1.71
C GLU A 19 -13.54 -7.99 -2.12
N GLU A 20 -13.26 -7.10 -3.06
CA GLU A 20 -11.89 -6.81 -3.45
C GLU A 20 -11.20 -5.76 -2.56
N LYS A 21 -11.95 -5.15 -1.65
CA LYS A 21 -11.39 -4.17 -0.72
C LYS A 21 -10.38 -4.82 0.21
N GLY A 22 -9.27 -4.14 0.44
CA GLY A 22 -8.19 -4.63 1.26
C GLY A 22 -7.11 -5.38 0.50
N LYS A 23 -7.33 -5.67 -0.78
CA LYS A 23 -6.36 -6.42 -1.57
C LYS A 23 -5.09 -5.65 -1.86
N ALA A 24 -5.16 -4.31 -1.93
CA ALA A 24 -3.97 -3.51 -2.21
C ALA A 24 -2.91 -3.67 -1.11
N ILE A 25 -3.29 -3.52 0.14
CA ILE A 25 -2.37 -3.71 1.26
C ILE A 25 -1.90 -5.15 1.33
N ARG A 26 -2.84 -6.08 1.17
CA ARG A 26 -2.50 -7.51 1.22
C ARG A 26 -1.47 -7.87 0.16
N GLN A 27 -1.57 -7.28 -1.03
CA GLN A 27 -0.62 -7.54 -2.09
C GLN A 27 0.78 -7.07 -1.72
N ILE A 28 0.90 -5.89 -1.09
CA ILE A 28 2.19 -5.40 -0.61
C ILE A 28 2.77 -6.37 0.41
N GLU A 29 1.95 -6.84 1.34
CA GLU A 29 2.39 -7.76 2.39
C GLU A 29 2.83 -9.11 1.81
N GLU A 30 2.04 -9.66 0.89
CA GLU A 30 2.33 -10.96 0.30
C GLU A 30 3.58 -10.94 -0.57
N ARG A 31 3.79 -9.88 -1.32
CA ARG A 31 4.96 -9.74 -2.17
C ARG A 31 6.17 -9.16 -1.45
N GLU A 32 5.97 -8.73 -0.22
CA GLU A 32 7.05 -8.25 0.64
C GLU A 32 7.90 -7.15 0.00
N TYR A 33 7.26 -6.23 -0.68
CA TYR A 33 7.94 -5.10 -1.32
C TYR A 33 8.80 -4.30 -0.35
N TYR A 34 8.41 -4.27 0.92
CA TYR A 34 9.10 -3.51 1.95
C TYR A 34 10.48 -4.08 2.28
N LYS A 35 10.77 -5.30 1.92
CA LYS A 35 12.06 -5.92 2.24
C LYS A 35 13.27 -5.20 1.65
N LYS A 36 13.08 -4.54 0.53
CA LYS A 36 14.14 -3.76 -0.10
C LYS A 36 14.57 -2.57 0.74
N TYR A 37 13.72 -2.15 1.66
CA TYR A 37 13.88 -0.93 2.42
C TYR A 37 14.09 -1.17 3.91
N MET A 38 14.51 -2.37 4.29
CA MET A 38 14.65 -2.72 5.71
C MET A 38 15.73 -1.92 6.43
N ASN A 39 16.60 -1.23 5.68
CA ASN A 39 17.60 -0.35 6.28
C ASN A 39 17.03 1.03 6.66
N TYR A 40 15.78 1.31 6.31
CA TYR A 40 15.12 2.53 6.74
C TYR A 40 14.67 2.39 8.19
N GLU A 41 14.58 3.52 8.88
CA GLU A 41 14.15 3.52 10.28
C GLU A 41 12.66 3.22 10.42
N LYS A 42 11.86 3.69 9.47
CA LYS A 42 10.41 3.48 9.48
C LYS A 42 9.92 3.13 8.08
N ILE A 43 9.06 2.13 8.03
CA ILE A 43 8.46 1.66 6.78
C ILE A 43 6.95 1.63 6.93
N TYR A 44 6.26 2.32 6.04
CA TYR A 44 4.80 2.31 6.00
C TYR A 44 4.34 1.78 4.66
N ILE A 45 3.29 0.97 4.70
CA ILE A 45 2.64 0.52 3.48
C ILE A 45 1.25 1.15 3.41
N VAL A 46 0.86 1.55 2.21
CA VAL A 46 -0.42 2.21 1.98
C VAL A 46 -1.10 1.54 0.80
N GLY A 47 -2.31 1.08 1.00
CA GLY A 47 -3.12 0.51 -0.07
C GLY A 47 -4.27 1.44 -0.38
N ILE A 48 -4.47 1.75 -1.65
CA ILE A 48 -5.56 2.61 -2.09
C ILE A 48 -6.33 1.86 -3.17
N GLU A 49 -7.64 1.73 -2.98
CA GLU A 49 -8.50 1.08 -3.95
C GLU A 49 -9.44 2.08 -4.59
N ILE A 50 -9.50 2.03 -5.91
CA ILE A 50 -10.30 2.93 -6.71
C ILE A 50 -11.37 2.10 -7.42
N ASP A 51 -12.62 2.53 -7.31
CA ASP A 51 -13.72 1.89 -8.03
C ASP A 51 -13.56 2.16 -9.52
N LYS A 52 -13.42 1.09 -10.29
CA LYS A 52 -13.19 1.19 -11.73
C LYS A 52 -14.35 1.84 -12.47
N VAL A 53 -15.57 1.61 -12.02
CA VAL A 53 -16.77 2.15 -12.65
C VAL A 53 -17.02 3.59 -12.24
N LYS A 54 -16.99 3.84 -10.93
CA LYS A 54 -17.26 5.18 -10.38
C LYS A 54 -16.06 6.11 -10.47
N LYS A 55 -14.87 5.55 -10.70
CA LYS A 55 -13.62 6.30 -10.84
C LYS A 55 -13.30 7.18 -9.65
N LYS A 56 -13.48 6.63 -8.47
CA LYS A 56 -13.17 7.34 -7.23
C LYS A 56 -12.60 6.39 -6.20
N ILE A 57 -11.90 6.95 -5.21
CA ILE A 57 -11.35 6.17 -4.12
C ILE A 57 -12.49 5.67 -3.25
N VAL A 58 -12.54 4.35 -3.05
CA VAL A 58 -13.58 3.73 -2.23
C VAL A 58 -13.04 3.06 -0.99
N ASN A 59 -11.72 2.86 -0.91
CA ASN A 59 -11.11 2.28 0.27
C ASN A 59 -9.64 2.65 0.31
N TYR A 60 -9.12 2.80 1.52
CA TYR A 60 -7.69 2.96 1.70
C TYR A 60 -7.33 2.43 3.08
N GLY A 61 -6.07 2.07 3.24
CA GLY A 61 -5.57 1.63 4.51
C GLY A 61 -4.06 1.79 4.56
N TYR A 62 -3.54 1.81 5.76
CA TYR A 62 -2.10 1.88 5.92
C TYR A 62 -1.67 1.05 7.11
N LYS A 63 -0.40 0.67 7.10
CA LYS A 63 0.15 -0.14 8.17
C LYS A 63 1.62 0.18 8.34
N LYS A 64 2.06 0.27 9.58
CA LYS A 64 3.47 0.45 9.89
C LYS A 64 4.12 -0.93 9.94
N VAL A 65 5.11 -1.16 9.08
CA VAL A 65 5.82 -2.44 9.02
C VAL A 65 7.04 -2.41 9.92
N LYS A 66 7.66 -1.24 10.02
CA LYS A 66 8.87 -1.12 10.82
C LYS A 66 8.92 0.22 11.55
#